data_0ed421978aa09d47e2f0b01fe7046c6e
#
_entry.id   0ed421978aa09d47e2f0b01fe7046c6e
#
_cell.length_a   1.000
_cell.length_b   1.000
_cell.length_c   1.000
_cell.angle_alpha   90.00
_cell.angle_beta   90.00
_cell.angle_gamma   90.00
#
_symmetry.space_group_name_H-M   'P 1'
#
loop_
_entity.id
_entity.type
_entity.pdbx_description
1 polymer ?
#
loop_
_entity_poly.entity_id
_entity_poly.type
_entity_poly.pdbx_seq_one_letter_code
_entity_poly.pdbx_strand_id
1 'polypeptide(L)'
;MGGGNMGEALLRGLVTDGWTTADQLHVVEPLADRRDYLAEAVPGLRCSDGPEVGVDTVLAVKPDVVADACSGLSRAGVSRVLSIAAGVRIGTLEASLGKGARVVRAMPNTPALVGQGAAAIAAGTEAEADDLDWAAGILSAVGTVVVVEEPLLDAVTGLSGSGPAYLFLLAEA
;
A
#
# COMPACT_ATOMS: atom_id res chain seq x y z
N MET A 1 -3.46 1.59 -6.17
CA MET A 1 -3.91 0.45 -7.00
C MET A 1 -4.30 -0.70 -6.08
N GLY A 2 -5.54 -1.20 -6.19
CA GLY A 2 -6.16 -2.17 -5.32
C GLY A 2 -7.09 -1.55 -4.27
N GLY A 3 -8.40 -1.77 -4.41
CA GLY A 3 -9.47 -1.28 -3.54
C GLY A 3 -9.90 -2.28 -2.45
N GLY A 4 -9.04 -3.24 -2.07
CA GLY A 4 -9.30 -4.19 -1.00
C GLY A 4 -9.33 -3.55 0.40
N ASN A 5 -9.50 -4.36 1.45
CA ASN A 5 -9.63 -3.86 2.82
C ASN A 5 -8.48 -2.94 3.26
N MET A 6 -7.24 -3.29 2.97
CA MET A 6 -6.10 -2.46 3.36
C MET A 6 -6.00 -1.19 2.51
N GLY A 7 -6.30 -1.26 1.20
CA GLY A 7 -6.40 -0.08 0.33
C GLY A 7 -7.46 0.90 0.83
N GLU A 8 -8.65 0.41 1.20
CA GLU A 8 -9.71 1.22 1.78
C GLU A 8 -9.31 1.83 3.14
N ALA A 9 -8.65 1.06 4.01
CA ALA A 9 -8.16 1.59 5.30
C ALA A 9 -7.22 2.78 5.10
N LEU A 10 -6.27 2.67 4.17
CA LEU A 10 -5.36 3.76 3.82
C LEU A 10 -6.12 4.97 3.26
N LEU A 11 -7.05 4.76 2.32
CA LEU A 11 -7.86 5.84 1.76
C LEU A 11 -8.62 6.63 2.83
N ARG A 12 -9.32 5.92 3.70
CA ARG A 12 -10.08 6.54 4.81
C ARG A 12 -9.15 7.24 5.79
N GLY A 13 -8.03 6.60 6.15
CA GLY A 13 -7.02 7.17 7.03
C GLY A 13 -6.47 8.48 6.49
N LEU A 14 -6.03 8.51 5.24
CA LEU A 14 -5.47 9.69 4.57
C LEU A 14 -6.43 10.89 4.56
N VAL A 15 -7.73 10.63 4.29
CA VAL A 15 -8.75 11.68 4.29
C VAL A 15 -9.08 12.13 5.71
N THR A 16 -9.19 11.21 6.67
CA THR A 16 -9.55 11.52 8.06
C THR A 16 -8.42 12.26 8.79
N ASP A 17 -7.17 11.87 8.53
CA ASP A 17 -5.97 12.52 9.08
C ASP A 17 -5.71 13.90 8.45
N GLY A 18 -6.38 14.20 7.32
CA GLY A 18 -6.17 15.45 6.58
C GLY A 18 -4.86 15.49 5.78
N TRP A 19 -4.24 14.34 5.53
CA TRP A 19 -3.05 14.23 4.70
C TRP A 19 -3.34 14.68 3.26
N THR A 20 -4.55 14.37 2.76
CA THR A 20 -5.05 14.78 1.45
C THR A 20 -6.59 14.81 1.44
N THR A 21 -7.17 15.31 0.34
CA THR A 21 -8.62 15.30 0.12
C THR A 21 -9.02 14.15 -0.82
N ALA A 22 -10.27 13.71 -0.73
CA ALA A 22 -10.75 12.56 -1.50
C ALA A 22 -10.66 12.75 -3.02
N ASP A 23 -10.86 13.97 -3.51
CA ASP A 23 -10.79 14.34 -4.94
C ASP A 23 -9.36 14.28 -5.52
N GLN A 24 -8.34 14.30 -4.64
CA GLN A 24 -6.95 14.10 -5.02
C GLN A 24 -6.52 12.62 -5.02
N LEU A 25 -7.38 11.74 -4.52
CA LEU A 25 -7.13 10.31 -4.52
C LEU A 25 -7.79 9.64 -5.73
N HIS A 26 -7.10 8.64 -6.26
CA HIS A 26 -7.60 7.81 -7.35
C HIS A 26 -7.40 6.33 -7.04
N VAL A 27 -8.48 5.55 -7.07
CA VAL A 27 -8.42 4.10 -6.87
C VAL A 27 -8.55 3.38 -8.20
N VAL A 28 -7.61 2.48 -8.45
CA VAL A 28 -7.69 1.54 -9.56
C VAL A 28 -8.14 0.19 -9.00
N GLU A 29 -9.33 -0.24 -9.41
CA GLU A 29 -9.97 -1.47 -8.96
C GLU A 29 -10.72 -2.11 -10.14
N PRO A 30 -10.43 -3.37 -10.52
CA PRO A 30 -11.05 -4.00 -11.68
C PRO A 30 -12.55 -4.29 -11.48
N LEU A 31 -13.00 -4.56 -10.24
CA LEU A 31 -14.38 -4.92 -9.94
C LEU A 31 -15.28 -3.67 -9.88
N ALA A 32 -16.28 -3.59 -10.77
CA ALA A 32 -17.21 -2.46 -10.84
C ALA A 32 -17.95 -2.23 -9.51
N ASP A 33 -18.54 -3.29 -8.95
CA ASP A 33 -19.28 -3.20 -7.68
C ASP A 33 -18.40 -2.67 -6.53
N ARG A 34 -17.10 -3.00 -6.56
CA ARG A 34 -16.17 -2.49 -5.55
C ARG A 34 -15.82 -1.03 -5.77
N ARG A 35 -15.70 -0.58 -7.03
CA ARG A 35 -15.53 0.84 -7.35
C ARG A 35 -16.72 1.66 -6.90
N ASP A 36 -17.94 1.19 -7.18
CA ASP A 36 -19.19 1.86 -6.80
C ASP A 36 -19.30 1.99 -5.28
N TYR A 37 -19.02 0.90 -4.56
CA TYR A 37 -18.96 0.92 -3.09
C TYR A 37 -17.96 1.96 -2.57
N LEU A 38 -16.72 2.00 -3.12
CA LEU A 38 -15.68 2.92 -2.65
C LEU A 38 -16.04 4.38 -2.94
N ALA A 39 -16.64 4.67 -4.09
CA ALA A 39 -17.09 6.00 -4.46
C ALA A 39 -18.22 6.51 -3.54
N GLU A 40 -19.12 5.61 -3.12
CA GLU A 40 -20.16 5.92 -2.12
C GLU A 40 -19.57 6.10 -0.72
N ALA A 41 -18.66 5.21 -0.33
CA ALA A 41 -18.05 5.18 1.00
C ALA A 41 -17.07 6.35 1.27
N VAL A 42 -16.48 6.92 0.21
CA VAL A 42 -15.54 8.06 0.26
C VAL A 42 -15.98 9.08 -0.80
N PRO A 43 -16.93 9.97 -0.48
CA PRO A 43 -17.44 10.95 -1.44
C PRO A 43 -16.34 11.85 -2.02
N GLY A 44 -16.31 11.98 -3.35
CA GLY A 44 -15.28 12.70 -4.08
C GLY A 44 -14.11 11.84 -4.58
N LEU A 45 -14.01 10.60 -4.13
CA LEU A 45 -12.98 9.66 -4.60
C LEU A 45 -13.17 9.33 -6.09
N ARG A 46 -12.07 9.38 -6.85
CA ARG A 46 -12.07 8.94 -8.24
C ARG A 46 -11.74 7.45 -8.31
N CYS A 47 -12.49 6.70 -9.11
CA CYS A 47 -12.30 5.26 -9.30
C CYS A 47 -12.23 4.93 -10.79
N SER A 48 -11.34 3.99 -11.17
CA SER A 48 -11.24 3.46 -12.54
C SER A 48 -10.77 1.99 -12.53
N ASP A 49 -10.71 1.39 -13.69
CA ASP A 49 -10.18 0.03 -13.90
C ASP A 49 -8.72 0.01 -14.38
N GLY A 50 -8.13 1.18 -14.68
CA GLY A 50 -6.74 1.31 -15.13
C GLY A 50 -6.00 2.48 -14.49
N PRO A 51 -4.64 2.41 -14.42
CA PRO A 51 -3.81 3.42 -13.79
C PRO A 51 -3.79 4.75 -14.55
N GLU A 52 -3.67 5.85 -13.81
CA GLU A 52 -3.37 7.17 -14.38
C GLU A 52 -1.87 7.29 -14.72
N VAL A 53 -1.56 8.14 -15.68
CA VAL A 53 -0.18 8.37 -16.15
C VAL A 53 0.61 9.20 -15.14
N GLY A 54 1.81 8.73 -14.79
CA GLY A 54 2.81 9.52 -14.07
C GLY A 54 2.46 9.87 -12.61
N VAL A 55 1.54 9.16 -11.96
CA VAL A 55 1.16 9.43 -10.57
C VAL A 55 1.86 8.51 -9.58
N ASP A 56 2.19 9.04 -8.40
CA ASP A 56 2.73 8.24 -7.30
C ASP A 56 1.68 7.21 -6.84
N THR A 57 2.09 5.97 -6.63
CA THR A 57 1.14 4.86 -6.46
C THR A 57 1.40 4.04 -5.21
N VAL A 58 0.33 3.80 -4.43
CA VAL A 58 0.31 2.73 -3.43
C VAL A 58 -0.19 1.44 -4.09
N LEU A 59 0.63 0.39 -4.08
CA LEU A 59 0.32 -0.94 -4.61
C LEU A 59 -0.23 -1.82 -3.49
N ALA A 60 -1.55 -1.91 -3.41
CA ALA A 60 -2.33 -2.61 -2.36
C ALA A 60 -3.08 -3.82 -2.92
N VAL A 61 -2.47 -4.52 -3.86
CA VAL A 61 -3.03 -5.73 -4.48
C VAL A 61 -2.50 -6.99 -3.80
N LYS A 62 -3.14 -8.14 -4.07
CA LYS A 62 -2.64 -9.44 -3.63
C LYS A 62 -1.31 -9.78 -4.30
N PRO A 63 -0.43 -10.56 -3.62
CA PRO A 63 0.89 -10.90 -4.15
C PRO A 63 0.89 -11.56 -5.53
N ASP A 64 -0.10 -12.38 -5.82
CA ASP A 64 -0.26 -13.14 -7.07
C ASP A 64 -0.54 -12.28 -8.31
N VAL A 65 -1.07 -11.05 -8.12
CA VAL A 65 -1.36 -10.12 -9.22
C VAL A 65 -0.37 -8.95 -9.32
N VAL A 66 0.66 -8.93 -8.47
CA VAL A 66 1.64 -7.82 -8.43
C VAL A 66 2.36 -7.64 -9.76
N ALA A 67 2.76 -8.72 -10.44
CA ALA A 67 3.49 -8.64 -11.71
C ALA A 67 2.68 -7.93 -12.80
N ASP A 68 1.40 -8.28 -12.92
CA ASP A 68 0.48 -7.66 -13.89
C ASP A 68 0.21 -6.19 -13.53
N ALA A 69 0.00 -5.90 -12.25
CA ALA A 69 -0.20 -4.54 -11.75
C ALA A 69 1.03 -3.66 -12.03
N CYS A 70 2.24 -4.13 -11.71
CA CYS A 70 3.48 -3.42 -12.00
C CYS A 70 3.69 -3.18 -13.49
N SER A 71 3.36 -4.16 -14.34
CA SER A 71 3.40 -3.99 -15.80
C SER A 71 2.45 -2.89 -16.28
N GLY A 72 1.27 -2.77 -15.67
CA GLY A 72 0.33 -1.67 -15.92
C GLY A 72 0.89 -0.31 -15.50
N LEU A 73 1.46 -0.24 -14.30
CA LEU A 73 2.09 0.98 -13.76
C LEU A 73 3.28 1.43 -14.60
N SER A 74 4.13 0.49 -15.03
CA SER A 74 5.28 0.78 -15.90
C SER A 74 4.84 1.40 -17.23
N ARG A 75 3.80 0.83 -17.88
CA ARG A 75 3.23 1.41 -19.12
C ARG A 75 2.62 2.80 -18.90
N ALA A 76 2.09 3.06 -17.70
CA ALA A 76 1.57 4.37 -17.32
C ALA A 76 2.67 5.37 -16.89
N GLY A 77 3.94 4.98 -16.94
CA GLY A 77 5.06 5.84 -16.57
C GLY A 77 5.13 6.19 -15.08
N VAL A 78 4.57 5.33 -14.23
CA VAL A 78 4.64 5.48 -12.77
C VAL A 78 6.06 5.17 -12.31
N SER A 79 6.68 6.10 -11.58
CA SER A 79 8.07 5.97 -11.13
C SER A 79 8.23 5.83 -9.61
N ARG A 80 7.23 6.26 -8.81
CA ARG A 80 7.25 6.13 -7.35
C ARG A 80 6.17 5.16 -6.89
N VAL A 81 6.57 4.10 -6.18
CA VAL A 81 5.65 3.03 -5.75
C VAL A 81 5.90 2.66 -4.29
N LEU A 82 4.86 2.76 -3.47
CA LEU A 82 4.81 2.15 -2.14
C LEU A 82 4.06 0.81 -2.26
N SER A 83 4.75 -0.31 -2.09
CA SER A 83 4.13 -1.63 -2.10
C SER A 83 3.83 -2.13 -0.69
N ILE A 84 2.57 -2.49 -0.44
CA ILE A 84 2.14 -3.19 0.79
C ILE A 84 1.83 -4.67 0.53
N ALA A 85 2.21 -5.20 -0.63
CA ALA A 85 1.98 -6.60 -0.99
C ALA A 85 2.88 -7.53 -0.16
N ALA A 86 2.27 -8.36 0.69
CA ALA A 86 2.99 -9.26 1.58
C ALA A 86 3.87 -10.26 0.80
N GLY A 87 5.10 -10.47 1.25
CA GLY A 87 6.01 -11.46 0.69
C GLY A 87 6.66 -11.10 -0.65
N VAL A 88 6.28 -9.99 -1.29
CA VAL A 88 6.88 -9.54 -2.55
C VAL A 88 8.11 -8.69 -2.26
N ARG A 89 9.28 -9.15 -2.70
CA ARG A 89 10.56 -8.47 -2.46
C ARG A 89 10.75 -7.25 -3.36
N ILE A 90 11.53 -6.29 -2.88
CA ILE A 90 11.88 -5.05 -3.61
C ILE A 90 12.44 -5.38 -4.99
N GLY A 91 13.43 -6.28 -5.09
CA GLY A 91 14.02 -6.65 -6.38
C GLY A 91 13.01 -7.22 -7.39
N THR A 92 11.94 -7.90 -6.93
CA THR A 92 10.85 -8.36 -7.80
C THR A 92 9.99 -7.20 -8.31
N LEU A 93 9.71 -6.23 -7.44
CA LEU A 93 8.96 -5.01 -7.78
C LEU A 93 9.74 -4.17 -8.79
N GLU A 94 11.03 -3.90 -8.52
CA GLU A 94 11.92 -3.13 -9.40
C GLU A 94 12.06 -3.79 -10.78
N ALA A 95 12.25 -5.11 -10.82
CA ALA A 95 12.32 -5.86 -12.08
C ALA A 95 11.02 -5.75 -12.90
N SER A 96 9.87 -5.71 -12.25
CA SER A 96 8.55 -5.63 -12.90
C SER A 96 8.17 -4.22 -13.32
N LEU A 97 8.60 -3.19 -12.58
CA LEU A 97 8.36 -1.77 -12.88
C LEU A 97 9.34 -1.23 -13.93
N GLY A 98 10.57 -1.74 -13.94
CA GLY A 98 11.62 -1.30 -14.84
C GLY A 98 12.62 -0.33 -14.21
N LYS A 99 13.60 0.05 -15.01
CA LYS A 99 14.73 0.90 -14.57
C LYS A 99 14.27 2.28 -14.11
N GLY A 100 14.83 2.72 -12.98
CA GLY A 100 14.55 4.04 -12.39
C GLY A 100 13.29 4.08 -11.53
N ALA A 101 12.64 2.94 -11.29
CA ALA A 101 11.51 2.87 -10.38
C ALA A 101 11.96 3.03 -8.92
N ARG A 102 11.42 4.03 -8.23
CA ARG A 102 11.66 4.31 -6.81
C ARG A 102 10.63 3.55 -5.99
N VAL A 103 11.08 2.46 -5.40
CA VAL A 103 10.22 1.51 -4.69
C VAL A 103 10.45 1.63 -3.19
N VAL A 104 9.38 1.77 -2.44
CA VAL A 104 9.38 1.54 -0.98
C VAL A 104 8.51 0.33 -0.71
N ARG A 105 9.04 -0.66 -0.01
CA ARG A 105 8.28 -1.83 0.45
C ARG A 105 7.83 -1.62 1.87
N ALA A 106 6.58 -1.92 2.16
CA ALA A 106 6.03 -1.83 3.51
C ALA A 106 5.35 -3.13 3.93
N MET A 107 5.33 -3.35 5.24
CA MET A 107 4.53 -4.38 5.88
C MET A 107 3.67 -3.76 6.98
N PRO A 108 2.45 -3.28 6.63
CA PRO A 108 1.44 -2.88 7.59
C PRO A 108 0.78 -4.09 8.25
N ASN A 109 -0.06 -3.84 9.27
CA ASN A 109 -0.86 -4.87 9.91
C ASN A 109 -2.35 -4.50 9.98
N THR A 110 -3.21 -5.46 10.34
CA THR A 110 -4.68 -5.29 10.34
C THR A 110 -5.21 -4.20 11.26
N PRO A 111 -4.62 -3.83 12.41
CA PRO A 111 -5.10 -2.69 13.21
C PRO A 111 -5.10 -1.34 12.48
N ALA A 112 -4.44 -1.23 11.33
CA ALA A 112 -4.56 -0.08 10.43
C ALA A 112 -6.02 0.22 10.03
N LEU A 113 -6.89 -0.79 9.99
CA LEU A 113 -8.34 -0.64 9.74
C LEU A 113 -9.06 0.28 10.75
N VAL A 114 -8.48 0.43 11.93
CA VAL A 114 -9.01 1.28 13.01
C VAL A 114 -8.02 2.39 13.43
N GLY A 115 -7.06 2.72 12.58
CA GLY A 115 -6.08 3.77 12.83
C GLY A 115 -5.03 3.44 13.92
N GLN A 116 -4.88 2.17 14.28
CA GLN A 116 -3.96 1.68 15.31
C GLN A 116 -2.92 0.71 14.72
N GLY A 117 -2.58 0.91 13.46
CA GLY A 117 -1.63 0.11 12.72
C GLY A 117 -0.19 0.26 13.22
N ALA A 118 0.62 -0.73 12.89
CA ALA A 118 2.07 -0.64 12.93
C ALA A 118 2.60 -1.13 11.58
N ALA A 119 3.45 -0.33 10.97
CA ALA A 119 4.06 -0.64 9.68
C ALA A 119 5.57 -0.51 9.76
N ALA A 120 6.28 -1.39 9.07
CA ALA A 120 7.70 -1.20 8.79
C ALA A 120 7.87 -0.95 7.29
N ILE A 121 8.82 -0.06 6.93
CA ILE A 121 9.13 0.29 5.55
C ILE A 121 10.61 0.08 5.25
N ALA A 122 10.92 -0.29 4.01
CA ALA A 122 12.28 -0.45 3.52
C ALA A 122 12.42 0.19 2.13
N ALA A 123 13.54 0.87 1.90
CA ALA A 123 13.85 1.52 0.63
C ALA A 123 14.37 0.51 -0.41
N GLY A 124 13.96 0.68 -1.66
CA GLY A 124 14.56 0.03 -2.82
C GLY A 124 15.84 0.73 -3.29
N THR A 125 16.41 0.20 -4.37
CA THR A 125 17.73 0.62 -4.88
C THR A 125 17.75 2.09 -5.33
N GLU A 126 16.69 2.54 -5.98
CA GLU A 126 16.56 3.90 -6.51
C GLU A 126 15.73 4.83 -5.60
N ALA A 127 15.28 4.33 -4.44
CA ALA A 127 14.50 5.13 -3.50
C ALA A 127 15.42 5.99 -2.64
N GLU A 128 15.04 7.25 -2.48
CA GLU A 128 15.75 8.27 -1.71
C GLU A 128 15.01 8.57 -0.39
N ALA A 129 15.58 9.46 0.43
CA ALA A 129 14.99 9.87 1.71
C ALA A 129 13.56 10.43 1.55
N ASP A 130 13.32 11.23 0.52
CA ASP A 130 12.00 11.82 0.22
C ASP A 130 10.95 10.74 -0.12
N ASP A 131 11.37 9.59 -0.66
CA ASP A 131 10.46 8.49 -0.96
C ASP A 131 10.07 7.74 0.32
N LEU A 132 11.01 7.61 1.26
CA LEU A 132 10.73 7.07 2.59
C LEU A 132 9.81 8.01 3.39
N ASP A 133 10.05 9.32 3.35
CA ASP A 133 9.22 10.32 4.04
C ASP A 133 7.79 10.34 3.48
N TRP A 134 7.64 10.25 2.15
CA TRP A 134 6.34 10.12 1.50
C TRP A 134 5.61 8.84 1.92
N ALA A 135 6.29 7.69 1.90
CA ALA A 135 5.71 6.42 2.31
C ALA A 135 5.34 6.41 3.80
N ALA A 136 6.21 6.98 4.65
CA ALA A 136 5.95 7.12 6.07
C ALA A 136 4.75 8.03 6.33
N GLY A 137 4.62 9.17 5.62
CA GLY A 137 3.46 10.06 5.72
C GLY A 137 2.15 9.35 5.42
N ILE A 138 2.09 8.56 4.33
CA ILE A 138 0.91 7.77 3.96
C ILE A 138 0.52 6.77 5.07
N LEU A 139 1.48 6.01 5.57
CA LEU A 139 1.21 4.95 6.54
C LEU A 139 0.95 5.49 7.95
N SER A 140 1.48 6.67 8.28
CA SER A 140 1.24 7.35 9.56
C SER A 140 -0.21 7.79 9.74
N ALA A 141 -0.96 7.98 8.64
CA ALA A 141 -2.40 8.27 8.69
C ALA A 141 -3.23 7.10 9.29
N VAL A 142 -2.65 5.90 9.41
CA VAL A 142 -3.34 4.72 9.94
C VAL A 142 -2.59 4.02 11.09
N GLY A 143 -1.48 4.61 11.58
CA GLY A 143 -0.72 4.01 12.68
C GLY A 143 0.70 4.54 12.81
N THR A 144 1.57 3.75 13.40
CA THR A 144 3.00 4.05 13.58
C THR A 144 3.86 3.43 12.48
N VAL A 145 4.98 4.07 12.14
CA VAL A 145 5.88 3.62 11.07
C VAL A 145 7.31 3.58 11.57
N VAL A 146 8.04 2.53 11.21
CA VAL A 146 9.48 2.41 11.44
C VAL A 146 10.20 2.08 10.14
N VAL A 147 11.39 2.64 9.94
CA VAL A 147 12.26 2.30 8.81
C VAL A 147 13.18 1.16 9.22
N VAL A 148 13.28 0.14 8.39
CA VAL A 148 14.12 -1.03 8.60
C VAL A 148 14.80 -1.45 7.30
N GLU A 149 15.83 -2.30 7.40
CA GLU A 149 16.38 -3.00 6.24
C GLU A 149 15.39 -4.06 5.73
N GLU A 150 15.30 -4.27 4.40
CA GLU A 150 14.33 -5.18 3.80
C GLU A 150 14.27 -6.58 4.42
N PRO A 151 15.39 -7.24 4.76
CA PRO A 151 15.36 -8.58 5.38
C PRO A 151 14.58 -8.64 6.71
N LEU A 152 14.49 -7.53 7.44
CA LEU A 152 13.74 -7.46 8.70
C LEU A 152 12.21 -7.45 8.49
N LEU A 153 11.71 -7.15 7.30
CA LEU A 153 10.28 -7.18 7.00
C LEU A 153 9.66 -8.57 7.12
N ASP A 154 10.47 -9.64 6.98
CA ASP A 154 10.00 -11.00 7.21
C ASP A 154 9.76 -11.26 8.71
N ALA A 155 10.62 -10.74 9.59
CA ALA A 155 10.42 -10.79 11.04
C ALA A 155 9.21 -9.93 11.46
N VAL A 156 9.05 -8.75 10.87
CA VAL A 156 7.87 -7.89 11.08
C VAL A 156 6.59 -8.61 10.67
N THR A 157 6.60 -9.32 9.54
CA THR A 157 5.47 -10.14 9.10
C THR A 157 5.10 -11.20 10.13
N GLY A 158 6.08 -11.93 10.67
CA GLY A 158 5.86 -12.96 11.68
C GLY A 158 5.33 -12.40 13.00
N LEU A 159 5.81 -11.22 13.43
CA LEU A 159 5.44 -10.61 14.70
C LEU A 159 4.13 -9.81 14.62
N SER A 160 4.08 -8.77 13.80
CA SER A 160 2.96 -7.81 13.77
C SER A 160 1.94 -8.09 12.66
N GLY A 161 2.36 -8.71 11.56
CA GLY A 161 1.46 -9.11 10.48
C GLY A 161 0.61 -10.31 10.86
N SER A 162 1.23 -11.40 11.31
CA SER A 162 0.57 -12.66 11.68
C SER A 162 0.20 -12.76 13.16
N GLY A 163 0.88 -12.02 14.03
CA GLY A 163 0.69 -12.06 15.49
C GLY A 163 -0.75 -11.89 15.95
N PRO A 164 -1.54 -10.93 15.45
CA PRO A 164 -2.95 -10.78 15.82
C PRO A 164 -3.79 -12.03 15.57
N ALA A 165 -3.50 -12.80 14.51
CA ALA A 165 -4.23 -14.02 14.21
C ALA A 165 -4.04 -15.11 15.29
N TYR A 166 -2.84 -15.20 15.86
CA TYR A 166 -2.57 -16.16 16.97
C TYR A 166 -3.31 -15.77 18.23
N LEU A 167 -3.42 -14.45 18.52
CA LEU A 167 -4.19 -13.96 19.67
C LEU A 167 -5.69 -14.22 19.49
N PHE A 168 -6.22 -14.04 18.30
CA PHE A 168 -7.62 -14.36 18.01
C PHE A 168 -7.90 -15.85 18.17
N LEU A 169 -7.03 -16.72 17.63
CA LEU A 169 -7.16 -18.15 17.78
C LEU A 169 -7.11 -18.58 19.26
N LEU A 170 -6.24 -17.98 20.07
CA LEU A 170 -6.16 -18.23 21.50
C LEU A 170 -7.41 -17.76 22.25
N ALA A 171 -8.01 -16.65 21.83
CA ALA A 171 -9.20 -16.10 22.46
C ALA A 171 -10.48 -16.89 22.12
N GLU A 172 -10.49 -17.62 20.99
CA GLU A 172 -11.58 -18.49 20.56
C GLU A 172 -11.53 -19.88 21.22
N ALA A 173 -10.39 -20.30 21.77
CA ALA A 173 -10.16 -21.61 22.37
C ALA A 173 -10.56 -21.64 23.86
#